data_9bc8c7ddb825157a4c508436c994cd3d
#
_entry.id   9bc8c7ddb825157a4c508436c994cd3d
#
_cell.length_a   1.000
_cell.length_b   1.000
_cell.length_c   1.000
_cell.angle_alpha   90.00
_cell.angle_beta   90.00
_cell.angle_gamma   90.00
#
_symmetry.space_group_name_H-M   'P 1'
#
loop_
_entity.id
_entity.type
_entity.pdbx_description
1 polymer ?
#
loop_
_entity_poly.entity_id
_entity_poly.type
_entity_poly.pdbx_seq_one_letter_code
_entity_poly.pdbx_strand_id
1 'polypeptide(L)'
;MSKENLTKEEKAQAKADKKYAKLEAKYDKAYDRKDALNEQIDALKTEILNESDQKKKKKLRDKRDRLVQERDSIIIREDELVVPMEPKTKKIITAVVSVIVIVALLFAYIATGTVRKGICGTLGWPQSTFTAYTFKDDDGNKHNIKISTYNYYFSMYYNNLRNTTSQYKQYGLNLDDMNMNVDFDKKLSSQTRTEDGKTETWLEYVQEQVEKQIKSNYMYYYMAVEANDGSEPDVTEDQQKEIDEALENYETSAKKYGYTLSGYLTAAMGKGVTEEVFRKEAKISYIAQNYSSEYKEELASKTYDDSDLDAYKDEHLADLQSVDIKLFECDSEDDAVAFKKELKSDGSNFAELASKYTDNDYDKEAYKDEAETTYKDITVSTMKNLSFAIATADDKDSEKYSGLDWLYSSDRKAGDIKQESTSVVYVINPVHLSDVKTVNVRHILIKPNDEGDNANNAKDCTEEQWNTAYDKAKSILDEYNAGEKTSDAFAALAKSNSADSNASGGGLYENVVPNQMVPSFNAWCFDSARKAGDTAIVKTQYGYHIMYFESTGDQTVWQYTAQQILSGKDSKGTEEALLEKVELKKNWFGSRYFEIDTDIDS
;
A
#
# COMPACT_ATOMS: atom_id res chain seq x y z
N MET A 1 -13.33 -11.14 64.41
CA MET A 1 -12.19 -10.70 65.24
C MET A 1 -12.47 -9.24 65.62
N SER A 2 -12.49 -8.94 66.91
CA SER A 2 -12.84 -7.60 67.41
C SER A 2 -11.71 -6.60 67.13
N LYS A 3 -12.07 -5.34 66.89
CA LYS A 3 -11.18 -4.22 66.52
C LYS A 3 -10.08 -3.85 67.57
N GLU A 4 -9.98 -4.57 68.68
CA GLU A 4 -9.15 -4.15 69.77
C GLU A 4 -7.72 -4.69 69.78
N ASN A 5 -7.35 -5.66 68.94
CA ASN A 5 -6.03 -6.32 69.05
C ASN A 5 -5.14 -6.16 67.79
N LEU A 6 -5.37 -5.16 66.94
CA LEU A 6 -4.50 -4.88 65.83
C LEU A 6 -3.21 -4.15 66.28
N THR A 7 -2.08 -4.58 65.76
CA THR A 7 -0.79 -3.87 65.92
C THR A 7 -0.83 -2.46 65.33
N LYS A 8 0.10 -1.59 65.73
CA LYS A 8 0.21 -0.25 65.11
C LYS A 8 0.39 -0.29 63.62
N GLU A 9 1.08 -1.32 63.10
CA GLU A 9 1.34 -1.51 61.67
C GLU A 9 0.08 -1.96 60.92
N GLU A 10 -0.71 -2.88 61.47
CA GLU A 10 -1.98 -3.34 60.92
C GLU A 10 -3.03 -2.21 60.89
N LYS A 11 -3.04 -1.34 61.88
CA LYS A 11 -3.92 -0.15 61.88
C LYS A 11 -3.51 0.88 60.84
N ALA A 12 -2.21 1.03 60.58
CA ALA A 12 -1.67 1.93 59.57
C ALA A 12 -2.01 1.40 58.17
N GLN A 13 -1.85 0.08 57.94
CA GLN A 13 -2.19 -0.58 56.67
C GLN A 13 -3.70 -0.47 56.37
N ALA A 14 -4.56 -0.81 57.32
CA ALA A 14 -6.01 -0.69 57.15
C ALA A 14 -6.47 0.75 56.83
N LYS A 15 -5.75 1.76 57.36
CA LYS A 15 -6.01 3.17 57.03
C LYS A 15 -5.54 3.53 55.62
N ALA A 16 -4.42 2.97 55.18
CA ALA A 16 -3.90 3.14 53.83
C ALA A 16 -4.81 2.47 52.80
N ASP A 17 -5.24 1.21 53.02
CA ASP A 17 -6.16 0.46 52.17
C ASP A 17 -7.51 1.19 52.03
N LYS A 18 -8.03 1.77 53.11
CA LYS A 18 -9.26 2.55 53.07
C LYS A 18 -9.11 3.86 52.29
N LYS A 19 -7.92 4.47 52.31
CA LYS A 19 -7.59 5.66 51.51
C LYS A 19 -7.49 5.30 50.04
N TYR A 20 -6.83 4.18 49.73
CA TYR A 20 -6.68 3.65 48.40
C TYR A 20 -8.06 3.34 47.79
N ALA A 21 -8.88 2.54 48.44
CA ALA A 21 -10.23 2.21 47.96
C ALA A 21 -11.13 3.43 47.73
N LYS A 22 -10.96 4.52 48.49
CA LYS A 22 -11.67 5.77 48.26
C LYS A 22 -11.16 6.53 47.03
N LEU A 23 -9.88 6.45 46.76
CA LEU A 23 -9.23 7.10 45.64
C LEU A 23 -9.58 6.34 44.35
N GLU A 24 -9.52 5.01 44.36
CA GLU A 24 -9.96 4.10 43.32
C GLU A 24 -11.41 4.39 42.91
N ALA A 25 -12.36 4.36 43.86
CA ALA A 25 -13.75 4.66 43.60
C ALA A 25 -14.02 6.10 43.11
N LYS A 26 -13.11 7.05 43.35
CA LYS A 26 -13.17 8.40 42.80
C LYS A 26 -12.75 8.40 41.36
N TYR A 27 -11.72 7.65 40.98
CA TYR A 27 -11.24 7.55 39.62
C TYR A 27 -12.19 6.73 38.74
N ASP A 28 -12.73 5.62 39.26
CA ASP A 28 -13.78 4.87 38.55
C ASP A 28 -14.94 5.79 38.14
N LYS A 29 -15.44 6.63 39.04
CA LYS A 29 -16.48 7.62 38.73
C LYS A 29 -16.02 8.67 37.72
N ALA A 30 -14.75 9.01 37.68
CA ALA A 30 -14.20 9.96 36.72
C ALA A 30 -14.08 9.32 35.33
N TYR A 31 -13.73 8.03 35.25
CA TYR A 31 -13.75 7.24 34.01
C TYR A 31 -15.17 7.10 33.48
N ASP A 32 -16.10 6.60 34.30
CA ASP A 32 -17.52 6.47 33.92
C ASP A 32 -18.09 7.80 33.39
N ARG A 33 -17.70 8.94 34.00
CA ARG A 33 -18.13 10.26 33.54
C ARG A 33 -17.51 10.64 32.21
N LYS A 34 -16.23 10.34 31.98
CA LYS A 34 -15.57 10.57 30.69
C LYS A 34 -16.20 9.75 29.58
N ASP A 35 -16.48 8.47 29.83
CA ASP A 35 -17.09 7.57 28.86
C ASP A 35 -18.51 8.04 28.49
N ALA A 36 -19.32 8.40 29.49
CA ALA A 36 -20.64 8.97 29.26
C ALA A 36 -20.60 10.29 28.46
N LEU A 37 -19.56 11.09 28.63
CA LEU A 37 -19.36 12.32 27.84
C LEU A 37 -18.91 12.00 26.41
N ASN A 38 -18.05 10.99 26.20
CA ASN A 38 -17.67 10.53 24.88
C ASN A 38 -18.88 10.04 24.07
N GLU A 39 -19.72 9.20 24.65
CA GLU A 39 -20.97 8.74 24.01
C GLU A 39 -21.88 9.91 23.59
N GLN A 40 -22.02 10.93 24.46
CA GLN A 40 -22.82 12.10 24.12
C GLN A 40 -22.20 12.97 23.01
N ILE A 41 -20.87 13.07 23.00
CA ILE A 41 -20.12 13.79 21.97
C ILE A 41 -20.28 13.09 20.61
N ASP A 42 -20.17 11.76 20.58
CA ASP A 42 -20.29 10.96 19.35
C ASP A 42 -21.75 10.96 18.81
N ALA A 43 -22.74 10.89 19.69
CA ALA A 43 -24.14 11.10 19.29
C ALA A 43 -24.34 12.48 18.65
N LEU A 44 -23.75 13.53 19.21
CA LEU A 44 -23.83 14.89 18.65
C LEU A 44 -23.08 15.04 17.34
N LYS A 45 -21.96 14.34 17.14
CA LYS A 45 -21.25 14.31 15.84
C LYS A 45 -22.17 13.75 14.73
N THR A 46 -22.84 12.63 15.01
CA THR A 46 -23.79 12.00 14.10
C THR A 46 -24.99 12.94 13.80
N GLU A 47 -25.51 13.60 14.84
CA GLU A 47 -26.61 14.56 14.66
C GLU A 47 -26.19 15.79 13.84
N ILE A 48 -24.95 16.30 14.04
CA ILE A 48 -24.38 17.40 13.27
C ILE A 48 -24.20 17.03 11.78
N LEU A 49 -23.78 15.81 11.49
CA LEU A 49 -23.63 15.32 10.11
C LEU A 49 -24.98 15.31 9.37
N ASN A 50 -26.03 14.86 10.05
CA ASN A 50 -27.36 14.69 9.47
C ASN A 50 -28.23 15.97 9.46
N GLU A 51 -27.80 17.06 10.11
CA GLU A 51 -28.59 18.30 10.21
C GLU A 51 -28.32 19.22 9.00
N SER A 52 -29.34 19.58 8.28
CA SER A 52 -29.27 20.47 7.11
C SER A 52 -29.42 21.97 7.44
N ASP A 53 -30.07 22.31 8.58
CA ASP A 53 -30.27 23.69 9.02
C ASP A 53 -28.98 24.26 9.68
N GLN A 54 -28.37 25.22 9.05
CA GLN A 54 -27.13 25.84 9.52
C GLN A 54 -27.21 26.47 10.93
N LYS A 55 -28.37 27.01 11.33
CA LYS A 55 -28.56 27.60 12.67
C LYS A 55 -28.66 26.51 13.75
N LYS A 56 -29.35 25.39 13.44
CA LYS A 56 -29.39 24.23 14.32
C LYS A 56 -28.04 23.52 14.38
N LYS A 57 -27.37 23.36 13.24
CA LYS A 57 -26.03 22.78 13.15
C LYS A 57 -25.02 23.55 14.01
N LYS A 58 -25.07 24.89 14.00
CA LYS A 58 -24.22 25.72 14.88
C LYS A 58 -24.52 25.46 16.37
N LYS A 59 -25.79 25.39 16.78
CA LYS A 59 -26.16 25.10 18.18
C LYS A 59 -25.68 23.73 18.64
N LEU A 60 -25.75 22.72 17.77
CA LEU A 60 -25.25 21.38 18.06
C LEU A 60 -23.73 21.35 18.21
N ARG A 61 -22.98 22.10 17.37
CA ARG A 61 -21.54 22.27 17.51
C ARG A 61 -21.17 22.94 18.84
N ASP A 62 -21.84 24.04 19.19
CA ASP A 62 -21.60 24.73 20.46
C ASP A 62 -21.89 23.83 21.67
N LYS A 63 -22.90 22.94 21.58
CA LYS A 63 -23.21 21.93 22.61
C LYS A 63 -22.11 20.87 22.69
N ARG A 64 -21.69 20.33 21.54
CA ARG A 64 -20.58 19.36 21.47
C ARG A 64 -19.31 19.94 22.10
N ASP A 65 -18.92 21.15 21.74
CA ASP A 65 -17.69 21.78 22.19
C ASP A 65 -17.69 22.02 23.73
N ARG A 66 -18.86 22.31 24.31
CA ARG A 66 -18.99 22.37 25.77
C ARG A 66 -18.77 21.01 26.44
N LEU A 67 -19.32 19.92 25.86
CA LEU A 67 -19.10 18.57 26.40
C LEU A 67 -17.65 18.13 26.26
N VAL A 68 -16.98 18.51 25.17
CA VAL A 68 -15.53 18.29 24.98
C VAL A 68 -14.74 19.01 26.08
N GLN A 69 -15.03 20.30 26.34
CA GLN A 69 -14.38 21.03 27.43
C GLN A 69 -14.63 20.41 28.81
N GLU A 70 -15.87 19.94 29.07
CA GLU A 70 -16.20 19.24 30.31
C GLU A 70 -15.38 17.95 30.44
N ARG A 71 -15.34 17.12 29.40
CA ARG A 71 -14.54 15.88 29.38
C ARG A 71 -13.05 16.15 29.64
N ASP A 72 -12.48 17.14 28.97
CA ASP A 72 -11.06 17.45 29.06
C ASP A 72 -10.68 18.10 30.40
N SER A 73 -11.67 18.67 31.10
CA SER A 73 -11.46 19.19 32.47
C SER A 73 -11.37 18.10 33.56
N ILE A 74 -11.77 16.85 33.24
CA ILE A 74 -11.69 15.73 34.15
C ILE A 74 -10.23 15.21 34.19
N ILE A 75 -9.49 15.62 35.21
CA ILE A 75 -8.10 15.21 35.41
C ILE A 75 -8.08 13.90 36.19
N ILE A 76 -7.54 12.84 35.61
CA ILE A 76 -7.31 11.54 36.22
C ILE A 76 -5.81 11.44 36.49
N ARG A 77 -5.42 11.39 37.79
CA ARG A 77 -4.02 11.25 38.23
C ARG A 77 -3.79 9.83 38.72
N GLU A 78 -3.54 8.91 37.78
CA GLU A 78 -3.32 7.51 38.08
C GLU A 78 -2.04 7.26 38.90
N ASP A 79 -1.09 8.19 38.81
CA ASP A 79 0.13 8.19 39.64
C ASP A 79 -0.15 8.34 41.14
N GLU A 80 -1.35 8.81 41.54
CA GLU A 80 -1.80 8.85 42.93
C GLU A 80 -2.34 7.51 43.44
N LEU A 81 -2.66 6.55 42.54
CA LEU A 81 -3.12 5.20 42.87
C LEU A 81 -1.93 4.29 43.21
N VAL A 82 -1.32 4.51 44.35
CA VAL A 82 -0.28 3.62 44.88
C VAL A 82 -0.92 2.58 45.77
N VAL A 83 -0.86 1.30 45.37
CA VAL A 83 -1.33 0.19 46.22
C VAL A 83 -0.55 0.17 47.51
N PRO A 84 -1.21 0.25 48.68
CA PRO A 84 -0.51 0.19 49.96
C PRO A 84 0.12 -1.19 50.15
N MET A 85 1.45 -1.28 50.15
CA MET A 85 2.17 -2.52 50.41
C MET A 85 2.32 -2.77 51.90
N GLU A 86 2.19 -4.04 52.32
CA GLU A 86 2.52 -4.44 53.68
C GLU A 86 3.95 -4.04 54.06
N PRO A 87 4.20 -3.55 55.28
CA PRO A 87 5.52 -3.09 55.71
C PRO A 87 6.64 -4.14 55.59
N LYS A 88 6.32 -5.43 55.76
CA LYS A 88 7.27 -6.54 55.56
C LYS A 88 7.62 -6.72 54.07
N THR A 89 6.63 -6.68 53.20
CA THR A 89 6.79 -6.78 51.74
C THR A 89 7.60 -5.60 51.19
N LYS A 90 7.34 -4.38 51.74
CA LYS A 90 8.09 -3.18 51.36
C LYS A 90 9.58 -3.28 51.75
N LYS A 91 9.91 -3.84 52.94
CA LYS A 91 11.32 -4.06 53.35
C LYS A 91 12.00 -5.12 52.45
N ILE A 92 11.30 -6.21 52.12
CA ILE A 92 11.83 -7.27 51.25
C ILE A 92 12.05 -6.70 49.84
N ILE A 93 11.09 -5.99 49.28
CA ILE A 93 11.22 -5.37 47.97
C ILE A 93 12.32 -4.32 47.95
N THR A 94 12.43 -3.49 48.99
CA THR A 94 13.52 -2.50 49.10
C THR A 94 14.89 -3.18 49.17
N ALA A 95 15.01 -4.29 49.89
CA ALA A 95 16.26 -5.07 49.95
C ALA A 95 16.57 -5.72 48.60
N VAL A 96 15.57 -6.31 47.93
CA VAL A 96 15.72 -6.93 46.60
C VAL A 96 16.05 -5.88 45.55
N VAL A 97 15.36 -4.74 45.54
CA VAL A 97 15.64 -3.61 44.62
C VAL A 97 17.03 -3.05 44.89
N SER A 98 17.45 -2.93 46.17
CA SER A 98 18.80 -2.47 46.50
C SER A 98 19.87 -3.44 46.01
N VAL A 99 19.65 -4.75 46.13
CA VAL A 99 20.55 -5.78 45.58
C VAL A 99 20.58 -5.70 44.04
N ILE A 100 19.41 -5.57 43.38
CA ILE A 100 19.33 -5.42 41.93
C ILE A 100 20.05 -4.16 41.46
N VAL A 101 19.88 -3.03 42.15
CA VAL A 101 20.57 -1.77 41.84
C VAL A 101 22.07 -1.90 42.04
N ILE A 102 22.51 -2.56 43.11
CA ILE A 102 23.95 -2.81 43.36
C ILE A 102 24.52 -3.73 42.29
N VAL A 103 23.81 -4.79 41.92
CA VAL A 103 24.22 -5.71 40.85
C VAL A 103 24.22 -4.97 39.50
N ALA A 104 23.24 -4.13 39.22
CA ALA A 104 23.19 -3.31 38.00
C ALA A 104 24.33 -2.26 37.97
N LEU A 105 24.65 -1.64 39.10
CA LEU A 105 25.78 -0.70 39.25
C LEU A 105 27.14 -1.42 39.13
N LEU A 106 27.26 -2.64 39.69
CA LEU A 106 28.44 -3.50 39.52
C LEU A 106 28.59 -3.94 38.06
N PHE A 107 27.52 -4.33 37.39
CA PHE A 107 27.53 -4.63 35.98
C PHE A 107 27.87 -3.40 35.13
N ALA A 108 27.30 -2.23 35.45
CA ALA A 108 27.64 -0.97 34.80
C ALA A 108 29.13 -0.61 35.00
N TYR A 109 29.68 -0.81 36.18
CA TYR A 109 31.08 -0.57 36.50
C TYR A 109 32.03 -1.54 35.78
N ILE A 110 31.69 -2.82 35.70
CA ILE A 110 32.43 -3.83 34.92
C ILE A 110 32.34 -3.56 33.43
N ALA A 111 31.20 -3.02 32.97
CA ALA A 111 30.92 -2.76 31.54
C ALA A 111 31.57 -1.46 31.02
N THR A 112 31.98 -0.51 31.87
CA THR A 112 32.59 0.76 31.42
C THR A 112 33.99 0.62 30.81
N GLY A 113 34.61 -0.58 30.89
CA GLY A 113 35.98 -0.81 30.39
C GLY A 113 36.08 -1.44 29.01
N THR A 114 35.17 -2.36 28.60
CA THR A 114 35.44 -3.19 27.42
C THR A 114 34.21 -3.62 26.60
N VAL A 115 32.98 -3.37 27.01
CA VAL A 115 31.79 -3.97 26.34
C VAL A 115 30.66 -2.96 26.13
N ARG A 116 30.99 -1.78 25.62
CA ARG A 116 29.97 -0.78 25.22
C ARG A 116 28.97 -1.35 24.19
N LYS A 117 29.38 -2.36 23.42
CA LYS A 117 28.62 -2.98 22.33
C LYS A 117 27.73 -4.15 22.77
N GLY A 118 27.98 -4.79 23.92
CA GLY A 118 27.15 -5.88 24.47
C GLY A 118 26.01 -5.38 25.38
N ILE A 119 26.08 -4.16 25.88
CA ILE A 119 25.10 -3.58 26.81
C ILE A 119 23.79 -3.21 26.10
N CYS A 120 23.83 -2.86 24.79
CA CYS A 120 22.62 -2.55 24.05
C CYS A 120 21.63 -3.74 24.02
N GLY A 121 22.14 -4.99 23.98
CA GLY A 121 21.27 -6.18 24.04
C GLY A 121 20.61 -6.40 25.41
N THR A 122 21.32 -6.07 26.52
CA THR A 122 20.80 -6.24 27.88
C THR A 122 19.86 -5.11 28.30
N LEU A 123 19.96 -3.93 27.70
CA LEU A 123 19.07 -2.78 27.97
C LEU A 123 17.70 -2.89 27.30
N GLY A 124 17.48 -3.91 26.47
CA GLY A 124 16.19 -4.19 25.85
C GLY A 124 15.20 -5.00 26.69
N TRP A 125 15.52 -5.28 27.97
CA TRP A 125 14.66 -6.06 28.85
C TRP A 125 13.22 -5.51 29.00
N PRO A 126 12.97 -4.21 29.20
CA PRO A 126 11.59 -3.72 29.26
C PRO A 126 10.84 -3.95 27.95
N GLN A 127 11.50 -3.74 26.82
CA GLN A 127 10.90 -3.84 25.49
C GLN A 127 10.57 -5.29 25.10
N SER A 128 11.39 -6.25 25.51
CA SER A 128 11.12 -7.68 25.29
C SER A 128 10.07 -8.25 26.26
N THR A 129 9.80 -7.56 27.37
CA THR A 129 8.93 -8.05 28.45
C THR A 129 7.55 -7.40 28.43
N PHE A 130 7.49 -6.07 28.29
CA PHE A 130 6.23 -5.34 28.43
C PHE A 130 5.40 -5.40 27.14
N THR A 131 4.08 -5.40 27.32
CA THR A 131 3.10 -5.39 26.25
C THR A 131 2.91 -3.97 25.74
N ALA A 132 3.10 -3.76 24.45
CA ALA A 132 2.79 -2.52 23.72
C ALA A 132 1.30 -2.42 23.41
N TYR A 133 0.77 -3.53 22.85
CA TYR A 133 -0.64 -3.65 22.47
C TYR A 133 -1.18 -5.00 22.88
N THR A 134 -2.48 -5.06 23.13
CA THR A 134 -3.24 -6.32 23.19
C THR A 134 -4.05 -6.40 21.91
N PHE A 135 -3.75 -7.38 21.08
CA PHE A 135 -4.55 -7.75 19.93
C PHE A 135 -5.63 -8.73 20.39
N LYS A 136 -6.86 -8.49 19.97
CA LYS A 136 -7.97 -9.38 20.21
C LYS A 136 -8.49 -9.82 18.83
N ASP A 137 -8.42 -11.13 18.57
CA ASP A 137 -8.95 -11.72 17.35
C ASP A 137 -10.49 -11.72 17.33
N ASP A 138 -11.10 -12.16 16.25
CA ASP A 138 -12.54 -12.20 16.06
C ASP A 138 -13.24 -13.20 16.99
N ASP A 139 -12.56 -14.27 17.42
CA ASP A 139 -13.01 -15.19 18.45
C ASP A 139 -12.93 -14.61 19.87
N GLY A 140 -12.29 -13.45 20.03
CA GLY A 140 -12.12 -12.77 21.30
C GLY A 140 -10.90 -13.21 22.11
N ASN A 141 -9.99 -14.03 21.52
CA ASN A 141 -8.75 -14.40 22.17
C ASN A 141 -7.79 -13.22 22.23
N LYS A 142 -7.03 -13.11 23.32
CA LYS A 142 -6.11 -12.00 23.56
C LYS A 142 -4.66 -12.40 23.33
N HIS A 143 -3.98 -11.65 22.48
CA HIS A 143 -2.58 -11.84 22.16
C HIS A 143 -1.78 -10.59 22.53
N ASN A 144 -0.71 -10.78 23.29
CA ASN A 144 0.12 -9.68 23.75
C ASN A 144 1.23 -9.37 22.75
N ILE A 145 1.18 -8.20 22.16
CA ILE A 145 2.22 -7.67 21.27
C ILE A 145 3.22 -6.90 22.13
N LYS A 146 4.49 -7.32 22.09
CA LYS A 146 5.56 -6.73 22.89
C LYS A 146 6.02 -5.39 22.30
N ILE A 147 6.72 -4.60 23.12
CA ILE A 147 7.31 -3.35 22.64
C ILE A 147 8.38 -3.64 21.58
N SER A 148 9.14 -4.73 21.71
CA SER A 148 10.11 -5.16 20.69
C SER A 148 9.46 -5.42 19.32
N THR A 149 8.28 -6.04 19.30
CA THR A 149 7.48 -6.21 18.07
C THR A 149 7.06 -4.87 17.48
N TYR A 150 6.56 -3.95 18.31
CA TYR A 150 6.21 -2.60 17.86
C TYR A 150 7.44 -1.86 17.26
N ASN A 151 8.59 -1.93 17.94
CA ASN A 151 9.83 -1.32 17.46
C ASN A 151 10.27 -1.92 16.10
N TYR A 152 10.13 -3.23 15.91
CA TYR A 152 10.37 -3.88 14.63
C TYR A 152 9.50 -3.27 13.51
N TYR A 153 8.18 -3.23 13.67
CA TYR A 153 7.27 -2.67 12.67
C TYR A 153 7.51 -1.17 12.44
N PHE A 154 7.76 -0.42 13.52
CA PHE A 154 8.06 0.99 13.41
C PHE A 154 9.30 1.24 12.56
N SER A 155 10.38 0.51 12.82
CA SER A 155 11.63 0.65 12.07
C SER A 155 11.49 0.21 10.62
N MET A 156 10.76 -0.87 10.35
CA MET A 156 10.50 -1.32 8.99
C MET A 156 9.72 -0.26 8.21
N TYR A 157 8.65 0.29 8.79
CA TYR A 157 7.86 1.35 8.17
C TYR A 157 8.67 2.63 7.95
N TYR A 158 9.39 3.07 8.98
CA TYR A 158 10.24 4.27 8.93
C TYR A 158 11.31 4.16 7.83
N ASN A 159 12.02 3.04 7.77
CA ASN A 159 13.06 2.82 6.75
C ASN A 159 12.46 2.73 5.34
N ASN A 160 11.30 2.09 5.19
CA ASN A 160 10.59 2.06 3.91
C ASN A 160 10.20 3.49 3.47
N LEU A 161 9.57 4.27 4.34
CA LEU A 161 9.19 5.66 4.07
C LEU A 161 10.40 6.50 3.66
N ARG A 162 11.54 6.36 4.37
CA ARG A 162 12.80 7.05 4.07
C ARG A 162 13.34 6.66 2.69
N ASN A 163 13.37 5.37 2.38
CA ASN A 163 13.87 4.87 1.10
C ASN A 163 12.98 5.33 -0.05
N THR A 164 11.67 5.20 0.07
CA THR A 164 10.69 5.64 -0.93
C THR A 164 10.80 7.14 -1.18
N THR A 165 10.84 7.93 -0.10
CA THR A 165 11.01 9.39 -0.21
C THR A 165 12.32 9.77 -0.90
N SER A 166 13.42 9.06 -0.58
CA SER A 166 14.72 9.30 -1.21
C SER A 166 14.71 8.94 -2.69
N GLN A 167 14.05 7.84 -3.06
CA GLN A 167 13.88 7.40 -4.43
C GLN A 167 13.04 8.40 -5.24
N TYR A 168 11.94 8.89 -4.70
CA TYR A 168 11.10 9.89 -5.35
C TYR A 168 11.85 11.21 -5.57
N LYS A 169 12.65 11.66 -4.58
CA LYS A 169 13.55 12.81 -4.76
C LYS A 169 14.56 12.59 -5.90
N GLN A 170 15.12 11.40 -6.00
CA GLN A 170 16.06 11.06 -7.08
C GLN A 170 15.39 11.10 -8.47
N TYR A 171 14.12 10.73 -8.55
CA TYR A 171 13.33 10.84 -9.79
C TYR A 171 12.78 12.25 -10.07
N GLY A 172 13.10 13.24 -9.22
CA GLY A 172 12.65 14.63 -9.40
C GLY A 172 11.18 14.86 -9.10
N LEU A 173 10.51 13.92 -8.40
CA LEU A 173 9.11 14.06 -8.03
C LEU A 173 8.93 15.09 -6.92
N ASN A 174 7.85 15.86 -6.99
CA ASN A 174 7.51 16.83 -5.97
C ASN A 174 6.85 16.15 -4.77
N LEU A 175 7.57 16.07 -3.65
CA LEU A 175 7.08 15.42 -2.44
C LEU A 175 5.98 16.19 -1.72
N ASP A 176 5.87 17.51 -1.92
CA ASP A 176 4.77 18.32 -1.34
C ASP A 176 3.44 17.91 -1.98
N ASP A 177 3.42 17.73 -3.30
CA ASP A 177 2.22 17.30 -4.03
C ASP A 177 1.78 15.87 -3.62
N MET A 178 2.74 15.04 -3.21
CA MET A 178 2.49 13.67 -2.73
C MET A 178 2.23 13.59 -1.22
N ASN A 179 2.25 14.72 -0.51
CA ASN A 179 2.16 14.78 0.95
C ASN A 179 3.18 13.89 1.68
N MET A 180 4.39 13.76 1.08
CA MET A 180 5.50 12.93 1.54
C MET A 180 6.76 13.75 1.88
N ASN A 181 6.64 15.08 2.03
CA ASN A 181 7.76 15.96 2.36
C ASN A 181 8.11 15.87 3.84
N VAL A 182 8.91 14.88 4.19
CA VAL A 182 9.45 14.66 5.54
C VAL A 182 10.97 14.81 5.53
N ASP A 183 11.51 15.50 6.55
CA ASP A 183 12.95 15.66 6.77
C ASP A 183 13.44 14.64 7.80
N PHE A 184 14.15 13.61 7.33
CA PHE A 184 14.66 12.53 8.18
C PHE A 184 15.87 12.92 9.05
N ASP A 185 16.41 14.14 8.86
CA ASP A 185 17.46 14.70 9.72
C ASP A 185 16.86 15.44 10.93
N LYS A 186 15.53 15.53 11.01
CA LYS A 186 14.80 16.14 12.11
C LYS A 186 13.86 15.13 12.78
N LYS A 187 13.54 15.39 14.04
CA LYS A 187 12.57 14.57 14.78
C LYS A 187 11.21 14.58 14.09
N LEU A 188 10.60 13.42 13.89
CA LEU A 188 9.26 13.29 13.33
C LEU A 188 8.20 14.04 14.15
N SER A 189 8.37 14.10 15.47
CA SER A 189 7.48 14.85 16.39
C SER A 189 7.55 16.37 16.23
N SER A 190 8.61 16.88 15.60
CA SER A 190 8.79 18.33 15.36
C SER A 190 8.28 18.81 13.99
N GLN A 191 7.78 17.91 13.16
CA GLN A 191 7.33 18.17 11.81
C GLN A 191 5.85 17.79 11.67
N THR A 192 5.11 18.55 10.91
CA THR A 192 3.67 18.33 10.69
C THR A 192 3.37 18.06 9.22
N ARG A 193 2.32 17.29 8.98
CA ARG A 193 1.68 17.09 7.68
C ARG A 193 0.21 17.46 7.78
N THR A 194 -0.37 17.82 6.65
CA THR A 194 -1.82 18.11 6.56
C THR A 194 -2.39 17.33 5.39
N GLU A 195 -3.43 16.55 5.64
CA GLU A 195 -4.15 15.78 4.63
C GLU A 195 -5.65 15.82 4.96
N ASP A 196 -6.47 16.08 3.98
CA ASP A 196 -7.93 16.18 4.12
C ASP A 196 -8.39 17.11 5.28
N GLY A 197 -7.64 18.19 5.51
CA GLY A 197 -7.91 19.13 6.59
C GLY A 197 -7.53 18.67 8.00
N LYS A 198 -6.93 17.47 8.16
CA LYS A 198 -6.37 16.97 9.41
C LYS A 198 -4.88 17.31 9.45
N THR A 199 -4.48 18.09 10.43
CA THR A 199 -3.06 18.35 10.71
C THR A 199 -2.59 17.47 11.85
N GLU A 200 -1.49 16.75 11.65
CA GLU A 200 -0.87 15.85 12.61
C GLU A 200 0.65 15.92 12.49
N THR A 201 1.37 15.44 13.50
CA THR A 201 2.83 15.30 13.40
C THR A 201 3.18 14.07 12.53
N TRP A 202 4.36 14.10 11.90
CA TRP A 202 4.86 12.93 11.19
C TRP A 202 5.00 11.72 12.11
N LEU A 203 5.30 11.95 13.38
CA LEU A 203 5.34 10.86 14.36
C LEU A 203 3.97 10.22 14.56
N GLU A 204 2.92 11.02 14.77
CA GLU A 204 1.54 10.52 14.92
C GLU A 204 1.10 9.75 13.68
N TYR A 205 1.38 10.26 12.49
CA TYR A 205 1.10 9.57 11.23
C TYR A 205 1.80 8.21 11.16
N VAL A 206 3.14 8.17 11.36
CA VAL A 206 3.90 6.90 11.31
C VAL A 206 3.39 5.92 12.34
N GLN A 207 3.07 6.37 13.56
CA GLN A 207 2.48 5.52 14.59
C GLN A 207 1.14 4.94 14.16
N GLU A 208 0.27 5.74 13.57
CA GLU A 208 -1.03 5.29 13.07
C GLU A 208 -0.86 4.24 11.96
N GLN A 209 0.07 4.45 11.02
CA GLN A 209 0.33 3.47 9.95
C GLN A 209 0.89 2.16 10.52
N VAL A 210 1.80 2.22 11.48
CA VAL A 210 2.35 1.05 12.17
C VAL A 210 1.26 0.29 12.93
N GLU A 211 0.36 1.00 13.63
CA GLU A 211 -0.79 0.39 14.32
C GLU A 211 -1.72 -0.33 13.32
N LYS A 212 -2.00 0.27 12.17
CA LYS A 212 -2.78 -0.35 11.08
C LYS A 212 -2.08 -1.60 10.54
N GLN A 213 -0.79 -1.51 10.28
CA GLN A 213 -0.01 -2.63 9.76
C GLN A 213 0.03 -3.81 10.74
N ILE A 214 0.29 -3.55 12.02
CA ILE A 214 0.25 -4.58 13.07
C ILE A 214 -1.14 -5.22 13.13
N LYS A 215 -2.19 -4.41 13.12
CA LYS A 215 -3.57 -4.90 13.21
C LYS A 215 -3.91 -5.81 12.04
N SER A 216 -3.58 -5.40 10.82
CA SER A 216 -3.83 -6.18 9.60
C SER A 216 -2.97 -7.45 9.56
N ASN A 217 -1.65 -7.36 9.83
CA ASN A 217 -0.78 -8.53 9.81
C ASN A 217 -1.22 -9.59 10.83
N TYR A 218 -1.54 -9.17 12.06
CA TYR A 218 -1.97 -10.12 13.08
C TYR A 218 -3.36 -10.69 12.80
N MET A 219 -4.26 -9.92 12.19
CA MET A 219 -5.55 -10.42 11.73
C MET A 219 -5.37 -11.54 10.70
N TYR A 220 -4.67 -11.30 9.62
CA TYR A 220 -4.45 -12.30 8.58
C TYR A 220 -3.59 -13.49 9.05
N TYR A 221 -2.62 -13.25 9.94
CA TYR A 221 -1.86 -14.33 10.56
C TYR A 221 -2.75 -15.27 11.37
N TYR A 222 -3.65 -14.76 12.22
CA TYR A 222 -4.53 -15.63 13.00
C TYR A 222 -5.59 -16.30 12.13
N MET A 223 -6.09 -15.63 11.10
CA MET A 223 -6.95 -16.26 10.09
C MET A 223 -6.21 -17.42 9.38
N ALA A 224 -4.94 -17.24 9.03
CA ALA A 224 -4.13 -18.29 8.43
C ALA A 224 -3.90 -19.48 9.39
N VAL A 225 -3.66 -19.19 10.67
CA VAL A 225 -3.52 -20.23 11.72
C VAL A 225 -4.82 -21.00 11.89
N GLU A 226 -5.97 -20.32 11.91
CA GLU A 226 -7.28 -20.95 12.01
C GLU A 226 -7.55 -21.83 10.77
N ALA A 227 -7.31 -21.32 9.57
CA ALA A 227 -7.45 -22.07 8.32
C ALA A 227 -6.53 -23.29 8.23
N ASN A 228 -5.44 -23.32 8.99
CA ASN A 228 -4.49 -24.44 9.11
C ASN A 228 -4.70 -25.27 10.39
N ASP A 229 -5.96 -25.51 10.76
CA ASP A 229 -6.35 -26.34 11.91
C ASP A 229 -5.71 -25.90 13.26
N GLY A 230 -5.50 -24.60 13.43
CA GLY A 230 -4.91 -24.02 14.63
C GLY A 230 -3.39 -24.12 14.72
N SER A 231 -2.72 -24.60 13.68
CA SER A 231 -1.27 -24.69 13.59
C SER A 231 -0.71 -23.51 12.77
N GLU A 232 0.47 -23.00 13.18
CA GLU A 232 1.16 -21.97 12.39
C GLU A 232 1.56 -22.54 11.02
N PRO A 233 1.13 -21.91 9.89
CA PRO A 233 1.57 -22.32 8.56
C PRO A 233 3.09 -22.14 8.36
N ASP A 234 3.65 -22.94 7.47
CA ASP A 234 5.04 -22.73 7.04
C ASP A 234 5.13 -21.59 6.00
N VAL A 235 6.24 -20.88 6.02
CA VAL A 235 6.63 -19.98 4.92
C VAL A 235 7.30 -20.78 3.80
N THR A 236 7.34 -20.23 2.57
CA THR A 236 8.03 -20.91 1.46
C THR A 236 9.54 -20.97 1.70
N GLU A 237 10.22 -21.90 1.00
CA GLU A 237 11.69 -22.00 1.08
C GLU A 237 12.38 -20.69 0.67
N ASP A 238 11.87 -20.02 -0.35
CA ASP A 238 12.38 -18.72 -0.80
C ASP A 238 12.18 -17.63 0.27
N GLN A 239 11.01 -17.54 0.89
CA GLN A 239 10.75 -16.60 1.99
C GLN A 239 11.64 -16.87 3.21
N GLN A 240 11.85 -18.15 3.55
CA GLN A 240 12.78 -18.51 4.62
C GLN A 240 14.20 -18.07 4.28
N LYS A 241 14.62 -18.27 3.03
CA LYS A 241 15.91 -17.83 2.53
C LYS A 241 16.05 -16.28 2.57
N GLU A 242 15.03 -15.54 2.19
CA GLU A 242 15.02 -14.07 2.30
C GLU A 242 15.20 -13.59 3.75
N ILE A 243 14.56 -14.26 4.73
CA ILE A 243 14.75 -13.96 6.16
C ILE A 243 16.22 -14.21 6.55
N ASP A 244 16.81 -15.32 6.11
CA ASP A 244 18.18 -15.69 6.45
C ASP A 244 19.20 -14.73 5.79
N GLU A 245 19.02 -14.39 4.53
CA GLU A 245 19.85 -13.41 3.80
C GLU A 245 19.78 -12.01 4.42
N ALA A 246 18.59 -11.57 4.82
CA ALA A 246 18.44 -10.29 5.53
C ALA A 246 19.25 -10.28 6.83
N LEU A 247 19.18 -11.35 7.61
CA LEU A 247 19.97 -11.46 8.85
C LEU A 247 21.47 -11.58 8.60
N GLU A 248 21.91 -12.26 7.55
CA GLU A 248 23.32 -12.31 7.15
C GLU A 248 23.86 -10.93 6.75
N ASN A 249 23.05 -10.13 6.04
CA ASN A 249 23.37 -8.74 5.72
C ASN A 249 23.49 -7.88 6.99
N TYR A 250 22.59 -8.05 7.96
CA TYR A 250 22.70 -7.37 9.26
C TYR A 250 23.91 -7.86 10.06
N GLU A 251 24.24 -9.16 10.03
CA GLU A 251 25.42 -9.70 10.69
C GLU A 251 26.72 -9.15 10.08
N THR A 252 26.76 -9.04 8.76
CA THR A 252 27.89 -8.44 8.04
C THR A 252 28.09 -6.98 8.44
N SER A 253 26.99 -6.22 8.50
CA SER A 253 27.01 -4.84 8.96
C SER A 253 27.41 -4.75 10.44
N ALA A 254 26.90 -5.61 11.29
CA ALA A 254 27.24 -5.69 12.70
C ALA A 254 28.76 -5.91 12.88
N LYS A 255 29.33 -6.87 12.17
CA LYS A 255 30.78 -7.16 12.18
C LYS A 255 31.61 -5.94 11.74
N LYS A 256 31.19 -5.24 10.67
CA LYS A 256 31.84 -4.04 10.18
C LYS A 256 31.92 -2.94 11.24
N TYR A 257 30.86 -2.74 12.00
CA TYR A 257 30.80 -1.74 13.06
C TYR A 257 31.20 -2.28 14.45
N GLY A 258 31.58 -3.56 14.54
CA GLY A 258 32.03 -4.23 15.75
C GLY A 258 30.90 -4.47 16.78
N TYR A 259 29.69 -4.69 16.33
CA TYR A 259 28.55 -5.12 17.15
C TYR A 259 28.35 -6.64 17.08
N THR A 260 27.63 -7.20 18.03
CA THR A 260 26.95 -8.49 17.84
C THR A 260 25.72 -8.27 16.95
N LEU A 261 25.21 -9.31 16.29
CA LEU A 261 23.99 -9.21 15.49
C LEU A 261 22.82 -8.61 16.29
N SER A 262 22.53 -9.18 17.48
CA SER A 262 21.47 -8.63 18.36
C SER A 262 21.73 -7.19 18.82
N GLY A 263 22.99 -6.83 19.05
CA GLY A 263 23.36 -5.45 19.38
C GLY A 263 23.14 -4.49 18.20
N TYR A 264 23.42 -4.94 17.00
CA TYR A 264 23.18 -4.17 15.79
C TYR A 264 21.71 -4.02 15.47
N LEU A 265 20.93 -5.12 15.54
CA LEU A 265 19.47 -5.08 15.37
C LEU A 265 18.82 -4.14 16.40
N THR A 266 19.26 -4.22 17.65
CA THR A 266 18.78 -3.30 18.71
C THR A 266 19.10 -1.82 18.38
N ALA A 267 20.26 -1.54 17.80
CA ALA A 267 20.64 -0.18 17.42
C ALA A 267 19.90 0.29 16.16
N ALA A 268 19.68 -0.60 15.19
CA ALA A 268 19.06 -0.27 13.90
C ALA A 268 17.53 -0.26 13.94
N MET A 269 16.92 -1.10 14.80
CA MET A 269 15.46 -1.32 14.83
C MET A 269 14.82 -0.98 16.18
N GLY A 270 15.61 -0.53 17.15
CA GLY A 270 15.12 -0.20 18.48
C GLY A 270 15.33 -1.30 19.51
N LYS A 271 15.29 -0.89 20.78
CA LYS A 271 15.59 -1.79 21.91
C LYS A 271 14.63 -2.98 21.95
N GLY A 272 15.19 -4.13 22.27
CA GLY A 272 14.48 -5.41 22.39
C GLY A 272 14.28 -6.15 21.07
N VAL A 273 14.62 -5.57 19.92
CA VAL A 273 14.62 -6.29 18.63
C VAL A 273 15.88 -7.16 18.55
N THR A 274 15.68 -8.45 18.75
CA THR A 274 16.71 -9.50 18.65
C THR A 274 16.52 -10.29 17.37
N GLU A 275 17.47 -11.17 17.04
CA GLU A 275 17.32 -12.10 15.93
C GLU A 275 16.03 -12.94 16.04
N GLU A 276 15.69 -13.41 17.24
CA GLU A 276 14.46 -14.17 17.48
C GLU A 276 13.21 -13.33 17.17
N VAL A 277 13.16 -12.07 17.61
CA VAL A 277 12.05 -11.17 17.32
C VAL A 277 11.96 -10.89 15.82
N PHE A 278 13.10 -10.63 15.18
CA PHE A 278 13.14 -10.39 13.73
C PHE A 278 12.59 -11.59 12.95
N ARG A 279 13.12 -12.80 13.20
CA ARG A 279 12.66 -14.04 12.53
C ARG A 279 11.17 -14.27 12.72
N LYS A 280 10.72 -14.13 13.97
CA LYS A 280 9.31 -14.33 14.32
C LYS A 280 8.39 -13.34 13.57
N GLU A 281 8.69 -12.06 13.64
CA GLU A 281 7.81 -11.04 13.06
C GLU A 281 7.88 -11.03 11.53
N ALA A 282 9.04 -11.35 10.93
CA ALA A 282 9.17 -11.56 9.49
C ALA A 282 8.33 -12.77 9.03
N LYS A 283 8.40 -13.89 9.76
CA LYS A 283 7.57 -15.06 9.49
C LYS A 283 6.07 -14.74 9.58
N ILE A 284 5.64 -14.05 10.64
CA ILE A 284 4.25 -13.59 10.79
C ILE A 284 3.84 -12.73 9.58
N SER A 285 4.70 -11.82 9.16
CA SER A 285 4.41 -10.93 8.01
C SER A 285 4.26 -11.71 6.71
N TYR A 286 5.11 -12.70 6.44
CA TYR A 286 4.98 -13.54 5.24
C TYR A 286 3.73 -14.42 5.28
N ILE A 287 3.43 -15.07 6.42
CA ILE A 287 2.19 -15.86 6.57
C ILE A 287 0.96 -14.97 6.34
N ALA A 288 0.93 -13.80 6.95
CA ALA A 288 -0.16 -12.84 6.77
C ALA A 288 -0.29 -12.38 5.32
N GLN A 289 0.83 -12.09 4.65
CA GLN A 289 0.87 -11.70 3.25
C GLN A 289 0.37 -12.81 2.33
N ASN A 290 0.86 -14.05 2.51
CA ASN A 290 0.44 -15.20 1.72
C ASN A 290 -1.07 -15.40 1.84
N TYR A 291 -1.58 -15.48 3.07
CA TYR A 291 -3.01 -15.67 3.31
C TYR A 291 -3.86 -14.50 2.78
N SER A 292 -3.42 -13.27 3.02
CA SER A 292 -4.10 -12.07 2.51
C SER A 292 -4.16 -12.06 0.98
N SER A 293 -3.10 -12.51 0.30
CA SER A 293 -3.05 -12.58 -1.16
C SER A 293 -4.00 -13.64 -1.69
N GLU A 294 -3.98 -14.85 -1.13
CA GLU A 294 -4.91 -15.94 -1.49
C GLU A 294 -6.36 -15.53 -1.23
N TYR A 295 -6.64 -14.94 -0.08
CA TYR A 295 -7.98 -14.48 0.30
C TYR A 295 -8.51 -13.39 -0.63
N LYS A 296 -7.65 -12.42 -0.99
CA LYS A 296 -8.00 -11.37 -1.96
C LYS A 296 -8.19 -11.92 -3.37
N GLU A 297 -7.43 -12.92 -3.76
CA GLU A 297 -7.60 -13.63 -5.03
C GLU A 297 -8.93 -14.40 -5.05
N GLU A 298 -9.29 -15.09 -3.97
CA GLU A 298 -10.60 -15.74 -3.82
C GLU A 298 -11.74 -14.72 -3.95
N LEU A 299 -11.67 -13.59 -3.25
CA LEU A 299 -12.66 -12.51 -3.37
C LEU A 299 -12.71 -11.91 -4.78
N ALA A 300 -11.55 -11.73 -5.41
CA ALA A 300 -11.46 -11.21 -6.78
C ALA A 300 -11.99 -12.19 -7.83
N SER A 301 -11.95 -13.49 -7.55
CA SER A 301 -12.51 -14.54 -8.41
C SER A 301 -14.04 -14.65 -8.32
N LYS A 302 -14.68 -13.93 -7.40
CA LYS A 302 -16.14 -13.90 -7.27
C LYS A 302 -16.76 -13.44 -8.58
N THR A 303 -17.63 -14.27 -9.13
CA THR A 303 -18.39 -13.94 -10.33
C THR A 303 -19.76 -13.37 -9.97
N TYR A 304 -20.22 -12.46 -10.80
CA TYR A 304 -21.54 -11.85 -10.72
C TYR A 304 -22.36 -12.32 -11.91
N ASP A 305 -23.64 -12.57 -11.70
CA ASP A 305 -24.51 -12.94 -12.81
C ASP A 305 -24.88 -11.71 -13.67
N ASP A 306 -25.45 -11.96 -14.85
CA ASP A 306 -25.83 -10.88 -15.76
C ASP A 306 -26.81 -9.89 -15.13
N SER A 307 -27.64 -10.34 -14.18
CA SER A 307 -28.58 -9.48 -13.45
C SER A 307 -27.88 -8.50 -12.53
N ASP A 308 -26.82 -8.94 -11.84
CA ASP A 308 -26.00 -8.08 -10.97
C ASP A 308 -25.24 -7.04 -11.80
N LEU A 309 -24.65 -7.49 -12.92
CA LEU A 309 -23.91 -6.62 -13.84
C LEU A 309 -24.83 -5.57 -14.49
N ASP A 310 -26.03 -5.98 -14.92
CA ASP A 310 -27.04 -5.08 -15.49
C ASP A 310 -27.55 -4.07 -14.45
N ALA A 311 -27.80 -4.51 -13.23
CA ALA A 311 -28.20 -3.62 -12.14
C ALA A 311 -27.10 -2.57 -11.84
N TYR A 312 -25.85 -3.00 -11.81
CA TYR A 312 -24.72 -2.07 -11.65
C TYR A 312 -24.65 -1.06 -12.81
N LYS A 313 -24.79 -1.52 -14.05
CA LYS A 313 -24.79 -0.67 -15.24
C LYS A 313 -25.89 0.40 -15.19
N ASP A 314 -27.11 0.01 -14.78
CA ASP A 314 -28.25 0.93 -14.73
C ASP A 314 -28.04 2.08 -13.71
N GLU A 315 -27.31 1.82 -12.62
CA GLU A 315 -27.01 2.81 -11.59
C GLU A 315 -25.71 3.58 -11.85
N HIS A 316 -24.74 2.98 -12.53
CA HIS A 316 -23.36 3.47 -12.65
C HIS A 316 -22.86 3.50 -14.10
N LEU A 317 -23.72 3.83 -15.06
CA LEU A 317 -23.40 3.81 -16.49
C LEU A 317 -22.12 4.58 -16.82
N ALA A 318 -21.86 5.71 -16.15
CA ALA A 318 -20.69 6.55 -16.40
C ALA A 318 -19.35 5.84 -16.12
N ASP A 319 -19.33 4.91 -15.17
CA ASP A 319 -18.11 4.15 -14.80
C ASP A 319 -17.74 3.10 -15.86
N LEU A 320 -18.69 2.72 -16.71
CA LEU A 320 -18.59 1.63 -17.68
C LEU A 320 -18.44 2.11 -19.13
N GLN A 321 -18.54 3.43 -19.34
CA GLN A 321 -18.48 4.03 -20.66
C GLN A 321 -17.07 4.00 -21.25
N SER A 322 -17.03 3.91 -22.56
CA SER A 322 -15.82 3.98 -23.39
C SER A 322 -15.94 5.08 -24.44
N VAL A 323 -14.81 5.48 -24.99
CA VAL A 323 -14.71 6.38 -26.15
C VAL A 323 -13.69 5.84 -27.13
N ASP A 324 -13.81 6.19 -28.43
CA ASP A 324 -12.75 5.99 -29.41
C ASP A 324 -12.10 7.33 -29.73
N ILE A 325 -10.80 7.41 -29.60
CA ILE A 325 -10.05 8.64 -29.79
C ILE A 325 -8.75 8.42 -30.55
N LYS A 326 -8.23 9.50 -31.13
CA LYS A 326 -6.80 9.66 -31.37
C LYS A 326 -6.24 10.56 -30.27
N LEU A 327 -5.10 10.20 -29.72
CA LEU A 327 -4.44 10.91 -28.62
C LEU A 327 -2.93 10.93 -28.85
N PHE A 328 -2.34 12.10 -28.64
CA PHE A 328 -0.90 12.30 -28.66
C PHE A 328 -0.49 13.27 -27.56
N GLU A 329 0.63 12.98 -26.91
CA GLU A 329 1.26 13.82 -25.90
C GLU A 329 2.47 14.50 -26.53
N CYS A 330 2.43 15.82 -26.64
CA CYS A 330 3.53 16.64 -27.15
C CYS A 330 4.57 16.90 -26.04
N ASP A 331 5.81 17.16 -26.42
CA ASP A 331 6.89 17.50 -25.47
C ASP A 331 6.68 18.87 -24.80
N SER A 332 5.89 19.74 -25.40
CA SER A 332 5.54 21.05 -24.87
C SER A 332 4.10 21.46 -25.17
N GLU A 333 3.57 22.39 -24.38
CA GLU A 333 2.24 22.97 -24.61
C GLU A 333 2.21 23.78 -25.91
N ASP A 334 3.30 24.47 -26.26
CA ASP A 334 3.40 25.23 -27.53
C ASP A 334 3.30 24.29 -28.74
N ASP A 335 3.92 23.10 -28.67
CA ASP A 335 3.80 22.06 -29.70
C ASP A 335 2.37 21.50 -29.77
N ALA A 336 1.71 21.30 -28.64
CA ALA A 336 0.32 20.84 -28.62
C ALA A 336 -0.63 21.87 -29.25
N VAL A 337 -0.42 23.15 -29.00
CA VAL A 337 -1.17 24.25 -29.65
C VAL A 337 -0.90 24.28 -31.16
N ALA A 338 0.36 24.11 -31.57
CA ALA A 338 0.73 24.07 -33.00
C ALA A 338 0.15 22.82 -33.68
N PHE A 339 0.24 21.64 -33.05
CA PHE A 339 -0.36 20.39 -33.50
C PHE A 339 -1.86 20.57 -33.77
N LYS A 340 -2.60 21.08 -32.76
CA LYS A 340 -4.05 21.31 -32.89
C LYS A 340 -4.39 22.25 -34.05
N LYS A 341 -3.57 23.29 -34.28
CA LYS A 341 -3.79 24.25 -35.38
C LYS A 341 -3.60 23.61 -36.75
N GLU A 342 -2.67 22.67 -36.90
CA GLU A 342 -2.40 21.96 -38.15
C GLU A 342 -3.32 20.76 -38.38
N LEU A 343 -4.00 20.29 -37.29
CA LEU A 343 -4.87 19.13 -37.36
C LEU A 343 -6.08 19.40 -38.27
N LYS A 344 -6.28 18.53 -39.26
CA LYS A 344 -7.46 18.57 -40.12
C LYS A 344 -8.71 18.20 -39.32
N SER A 345 -9.84 18.76 -39.71
CA SER A 345 -11.13 18.54 -39.07
C SER A 345 -11.63 17.09 -39.11
N ASP A 346 -11.12 16.29 -40.04
CA ASP A 346 -11.41 14.85 -40.15
C ASP A 346 -10.39 13.95 -39.43
N GLY A 347 -9.39 14.53 -38.76
CA GLY A 347 -8.35 13.79 -38.06
C GLY A 347 -7.40 12.98 -38.95
N SER A 348 -7.47 13.13 -40.28
CA SER A 348 -6.75 12.27 -41.27
C SER A 348 -5.22 12.43 -41.21
N ASN A 349 -4.71 13.54 -40.71
CA ASN A 349 -3.27 13.78 -40.59
C ASN A 349 -2.74 13.65 -39.12
N PHE A 350 -3.49 13.01 -38.23
CA PHE A 350 -3.13 12.92 -36.83
C PHE A 350 -1.79 12.20 -36.63
N ALA A 351 -1.63 11.02 -37.22
CA ALA A 351 -0.41 10.21 -37.14
C ALA A 351 0.81 10.93 -37.78
N GLU A 352 0.60 11.63 -38.93
CA GLU A 352 1.63 12.47 -39.53
C GLU A 352 2.11 13.57 -38.60
N LEU A 353 1.18 14.24 -37.90
CA LEU A 353 1.52 15.27 -36.95
C LEU A 353 2.21 14.68 -35.70
N ALA A 354 1.77 13.55 -35.16
CA ALA A 354 2.43 12.88 -34.07
C ALA A 354 3.89 12.54 -34.42
N SER A 355 4.14 11.98 -35.61
CA SER A 355 5.50 11.76 -36.12
C SER A 355 6.30 13.06 -36.31
N LYS A 356 5.65 14.19 -36.62
CA LYS A 356 6.31 15.49 -36.79
C LYS A 356 6.70 16.14 -35.44
N TYR A 357 5.86 16.01 -34.43
CA TYR A 357 5.97 16.70 -33.13
C TYR A 357 6.61 15.85 -32.04
N THR A 358 7.31 14.79 -32.39
CA THR A 358 8.19 14.01 -31.48
C THR A 358 9.65 14.19 -31.88
N ASP A 359 10.55 14.24 -30.90
CA ASP A 359 11.99 14.41 -31.16
C ASP A 359 12.74 13.09 -31.35
N ASN A 360 12.22 12.00 -30.80
CA ASN A 360 12.86 10.69 -30.84
C ASN A 360 12.66 10.02 -32.20
N ASP A 361 13.75 9.56 -32.83
CA ASP A 361 13.70 8.95 -34.17
C ASP A 361 12.95 7.62 -34.22
N TYR A 362 12.97 6.85 -33.11
CA TYR A 362 12.15 5.63 -32.98
C TYR A 362 10.67 5.98 -33.02
N ASP A 363 10.26 6.97 -32.23
CA ASP A 363 8.87 7.42 -32.13
C ASP A 363 8.39 8.05 -33.44
N LYS A 364 9.24 8.81 -34.16
CA LYS A 364 8.92 9.33 -35.49
C LYS A 364 8.54 8.23 -36.47
N GLU A 365 9.21 7.10 -36.43
CA GLU A 365 8.90 5.96 -37.29
C GLU A 365 7.64 5.23 -36.81
N ALA A 366 7.53 5.01 -35.47
CA ALA A 366 6.39 4.32 -34.89
C ALA A 366 5.07 5.07 -35.16
N TYR A 367 5.03 6.38 -34.95
CA TYR A 367 3.81 7.19 -35.15
C TYR A 367 3.35 7.33 -36.60
N LYS A 368 4.09 6.78 -37.60
CA LYS A 368 3.56 6.62 -38.95
C LYS A 368 2.45 5.56 -39.03
N ASP A 369 2.41 4.65 -38.04
CA ASP A 369 1.29 3.73 -37.87
C ASP A 369 0.18 4.43 -37.05
N GLU A 370 -1.02 4.49 -37.62
CA GLU A 370 -2.18 5.07 -36.93
C GLU A 370 -2.54 4.34 -35.64
N ALA A 371 -2.16 3.07 -35.50
CA ALA A 371 -2.40 2.28 -34.32
C ALA A 371 -1.72 2.91 -33.09
N GLU A 372 -0.55 3.54 -33.26
CA GLU A 372 0.21 4.14 -32.14
C GLU A 372 -0.45 5.38 -31.52
N THR A 373 -1.41 5.98 -32.20
CA THR A 373 -2.14 7.16 -31.71
C THR A 373 -3.64 6.92 -31.54
N THR A 374 -4.13 5.71 -31.86
CA THR A 374 -5.57 5.38 -31.89
C THR A 374 -5.95 4.47 -30.72
N TYR A 375 -6.85 4.94 -29.90
CA TYR A 375 -7.38 4.25 -28.73
C TYR A 375 -8.87 3.99 -28.92
N LYS A 376 -9.26 2.74 -29.19
CA LYS A 376 -10.66 2.33 -29.33
C LYS A 376 -11.15 1.70 -28.05
N ASP A 377 -12.42 1.91 -27.74
CA ASP A 377 -13.07 1.34 -26.54
C ASP A 377 -12.33 1.63 -25.25
N ILE A 378 -11.66 2.80 -25.14
CA ILE A 378 -10.92 3.16 -23.95
C ILE A 378 -11.87 3.59 -22.82
N THR A 379 -11.79 2.91 -21.68
CA THR A 379 -12.59 3.23 -20.49
C THR A 379 -11.98 4.37 -19.68
N VAL A 380 -12.78 5.00 -18.80
CA VAL A 380 -12.28 5.99 -17.83
C VAL A 380 -11.15 5.43 -16.97
N SER A 381 -11.28 4.18 -16.52
CA SER A 381 -10.27 3.52 -15.68
C SER A 381 -8.96 3.33 -16.45
N THR A 382 -9.02 2.83 -17.69
CA THR A 382 -7.84 2.64 -18.53
C THR A 382 -7.17 3.98 -18.85
N MET A 383 -7.97 5.02 -19.16
CA MET A 383 -7.45 6.36 -19.46
C MET A 383 -6.67 6.96 -18.28
N LYS A 384 -7.17 6.79 -17.04
CA LYS A 384 -6.46 7.24 -15.84
C LYS A 384 -5.09 6.55 -15.66
N ASN A 385 -4.98 5.29 -16.04
CA ASN A 385 -3.73 4.53 -15.92
C ASN A 385 -2.67 4.93 -16.96
N LEU A 386 -3.05 5.56 -18.07
CA LEU A 386 -2.11 5.99 -19.12
C LEU A 386 -1.33 7.26 -18.79
N SER A 387 -1.66 7.95 -17.71
CA SER A 387 -0.94 9.14 -17.20
C SER A 387 -0.78 10.29 -18.21
N PHE A 388 -1.62 10.38 -19.23
CA PHE A 388 -1.64 11.52 -20.15
C PHE A 388 -2.10 12.79 -19.44
N ALA A 389 -1.59 13.95 -19.88
CA ALA A 389 -1.92 15.24 -19.26
C ALA A 389 -3.43 15.52 -19.21
N ILE A 390 -4.19 15.09 -20.22
CA ILE A 390 -5.66 15.18 -20.21
C ILE A 390 -6.32 14.40 -19.08
N ALA A 391 -5.67 13.34 -18.59
CA ALA A 391 -6.18 12.51 -17.50
C ALA A 391 -5.65 12.93 -16.13
N THR A 392 -4.55 13.67 -16.09
CA THR A 392 -3.84 14.06 -14.85
C THR A 392 -3.99 15.54 -14.50
N ALA A 393 -4.53 16.36 -15.41
CA ALA A 393 -4.75 17.79 -15.18
C ALA A 393 -5.79 18.02 -14.08
N ASP A 394 -5.31 18.06 -12.86
CA ASP A 394 -6.04 18.50 -11.68
C ASP A 394 -6.11 20.02 -11.65
N ASP A 395 -7.30 20.56 -11.77
CA ASP A 395 -7.54 21.87 -11.20
C ASP A 395 -7.64 21.68 -9.67
N LYS A 396 -6.56 22.03 -8.96
CA LYS A 396 -6.44 21.88 -7.48
C LYS A 396 -7.57 22.57 -6.70
N ASP A 397 -8.35 23.41 -7.37
CA ASP A 397 -9.49 24.16 -6.80
C ASP A 397 -10.86 23.60 -7.22
N SER A 398 -10.94 22.59 -8.08
CA SER A 398 -12.21 21.97 -8.49
C SER A 398 -12.18 20.45 -8.26
N GLU A 399 -13.28 19.92 -7.73
CA GLU A 399 -13.52 18.46 -7.62
C GLU A 399 -13.72 17.78 -9.01
N LYS A 400 -13.28 18.42 -10.11
CA LYS A 400 -13.51 17.97 -11.48
C LYS A 400 -12.21 17.75 -12.23
N TYR A 401 -12.03 16.57 -12.75
CA TYR A 401 -11.03 16.24 -13.78
C TYR A 401 -11.44 16.88 -15.12
N SER A 402 -11.06 18.11 -15.36
CA SER A 402 -11.58 18.90 -16.48
C SER A 402 -11.43 18.23 -17.86
N GLY A 403 -10.35 17.47 -18.07
CA GLY A 403 -10.06 16.75 -19.30
C GLY A 403 -10.92 15.46 -19.45
N LEU A 404 -11.02 14.64 -18.39
CA LEU A 404 -11.84 13.43 -18.41
C LEU A 404 -13.33 13.75 -18.46
N ASP A 405 -13.81 14.73 -17.69
CA ASP A 405 -15.20 15.19 -17.71
C ASP A 405 -15.60 15.67 -19.11
N TRP A 406 -14.68 16.36 -19.80
CA TRP A 406 -14.91 16.76 -21.18
C TRP A 406 -14.98 15.55 -22.09
N LEU A 407 -14.03 14.63 -22.00
CA LEU A 407 -13.90 13.49 -22.92
C LEU A 407 -15.10 12.54 -22.80
N TYR A 408 -15.53 12.24 -21.57
CA TYR A 408 -16.65 11.30 -21.30
C TYR A 408 -18.01 12.00 -21.17
N SER A 409 -18.11 13.27 -21.59
CA SER A 409 -19.39 13.97 -21.63
C SER A 409 -20.29 13.47 -22.78
N SER A 410 -21.57 13.27 -22.51
CA SER A 410 -22.60 12.95 -23.52
C SER A 410 -22.75 14.01 -24.63
N ASP A 411 -22.19 15.22 -24.42
CA ASP A 411 -22.24 16.30 -25.42
C ASP A 411 -21.18 16.14 -26.52
N ARG A 412 -20.27 15.17 -26.38
CA ARG A 412 -19.19 14.95 -27.37
C ARG A 412 -19.73 14.38 -28.66
N LYS A 413 -19.04 14.72 -29.76
CA LYS A 413 -19.36 14.26 -31.11
C LYS A 413 -18.09 13.82 -31.83
N ALA A 414 -18.22 12.92 -32.77
CA ALA A 414 -17.14 12.60 -33.69
C ALA A 414 -16.61 13.87 -34.35
N GLY A 415 -15.31 14.04 -34.39
CA GLY A 415 -14.61 15.23 -34.88
C GLY A 415 -14.34 16.31 -33.82
N ASP A 416 -14.82 16.17 -32.57
CA ASP A 416 -14.45 17.09 -31.49
C ASP A 416 -12.95 17.00 -31.20
N ILE A 417 -12.31 18.17 -31.01
CA ILE A 417 -10.87 18.27 -30.77
C ILE A 417 -10.65 19.06 -29.47
N LYS A 418 -9.86 18.50 -28.57
CA LYS A 418 -9.38 19.22 -27.36
C LYS A 418 -7.86 19.19 -27.33
N GLN A 419 -7.27 20.28 -26.88
CA GLN A 419 -5.90 20.35 -26.39
C GLN A 419 -5.99 20.73 -24.92
N GLU A 420 -5.35 19.95 -24.06
CA GLU A 420 -5.26 20.15 -22.63
C GLU A 420 -3.81 19.96 -22.23
N SER A 421 -3.16 21.01 -21.71
CA SER A 421 -1.72 21.02 -21.48
C SER A 421 -0.96 20.51 -22.73
N THR A 422 -0.20 19.44 -22.61
CA THR A 422 0.58 18.81 -23.70
C THR A 422 -0.21 17.79 -24.51
N SER A 423 -1.40 17.37 -24.06
CA SER A 423 -2.24 16.39 -24.77
C SER A 423 -3.08 17.02 -25.87
N VAL A 424 -3.14 16.36 -27.03
CA VAL A 424 -4.09 16.67 -28.12
C VAL A 424 -4.96 15.45 -28.37
N VAL A 425 -6.28 15.64 -28.32
CA VAL A 425 -7.28 14.58 -28.51
C VAL A 425 -8.19 14.91 -29.68
N TYR A 426 -8.48 13.89 -30.48
CA TYR A 426 -9.50 13.88 -31.53
C TYR A 426 -10.50 12.76 -31.25
N VAL A 427 -11.79 13.08 -31.12
CA VAL A 427 -12.86 12.10 -30.86
C VAL A 427 -13.24 11.41 -32.15
N ILE A 428 -13.06 10.08 -32.24
CA ILE A 428 -13.48 9.24 -33.35
C ILE A 428 -14.94 8.83 -33.14
N ASN A 429 -15.23 8.23 -31.99
CA ASN A 429 -16.56 7.81 -31.55
C ASN A 429 -16.81 8.32 -30.15
N PRO A 430 -17.89 9.09 -29.93
CA PRO A 430 -18.18 9.63 -28.60
C PRO A 430 -18.55 8.51 -27.61
N VAL A 431 -18.91 8.91 -26.41
CA VAL A 431 -19.26 8.02 -25.29
C VAL A 431 -20.25 6.93 -25.71
N HIS A 432 -19.88 5.68 -25.46
CA HIS A 432 -20.68 4.50 -25.74
C HIS A 432 -20.37 3.37 -24.74
N LEU A 433 -21.21 2.34 -24.69
CA LEU A 433 -20.83 1.06 -24.06
C LEU A 433 -20.12 0.19 -25.09
N SER A 434 -18.98 -0.36 -24.70
CA SER A 434 -18.23 -1.27 -25.59
C SER A 434 -18.84 -2.67 -25.58
N ASP A 435 -19.25 -3.15 -26.74
CA ASP A 435 -19.66 -4.55 -26.95
C ASP A 435 -18.48 -5.46 -27.31
N VAL A 436 -17.27 -4.90 -27.36
CA VAL A 436 -16.05 -5.68 -27.59
C VAL A 436 -15.82 -6.61 -26.41
N LYS A 437 -15.49 -7.87 -26.70
CA LYS A 437 -15.16 -8.85 -25.66
C LYS A 437 -13.70 -8.74 -25.24
N THR A 438 -13.41 -9.12 -24.02
CA THR A 438 -12.03 -9.36 -23.55
C THR A 438 -11.38 -10.44 -24.41
N VAL A 439 -10.05 -10.50 -24.38
CA VAL A 439 -9.30 -11.54 -25.10
C VAL A 439 -8.26 -12.18 -24.19
N ASN A 440 -7.92 -13.44 -24.49
CA ASN A 440 -6.84 -14.16 -23.86
C ASN A 440 -5.71 -14.34 -24.88
N VAL A 441 -4.49 -13.97 -24.49
CA VAL A 441 -3.34 -14.02 -25.38
C VAL A 441 -2.11 -14.53 -24.65
N ARG A 442 -1.18 -15.14 -25.38
CA ARG A 442 0.19 -15.36 -24.90
C ARG A 442 1.16 -14.53 -25.70
N HIS A 443 2.26 -14.15 -25.08
CA HIS A 443 3.35 -13.55 -25.83
C HIS A 443 4.73 -13.93 -25.29
N ILE A 444 5.72 -13.75 -26.14
CA ILE A 444 7.15 -13.88 -25.83
C ILE A 444 7.80 -12.55 -26.16
N LEU A 445 8.34 -11.87 -25.17
CA LEU A 445 9.08 -10.62 -25.37
C LEU A 445 10.55 -10.89 -25.63
N ILE A 446 11.06 -10.37 -26.75
CA ILE A 446 12.48 -10.35 -27.09
C ILE A 446 12.93 -8.90 -27.11
N LYS A 447 13.71 -8.53 -26.10
CA LYS A 447 14.28 -7.18 -25.98
C LYS A 447 15.48 -7.01 -26.92
N PRO A 448 15.68 -5.82 -27.53
CA PRO A 448 16.85 -5.56 -28.36
C PRO A 448 18.12 -5.34 -27.53
N ASN A 449 18.00 -5.13 -26.22
CA ASN A 449 19.09 -4.98 -25.28
C ASN A 449 18.77 -5.72 -23.98
N ASP A 450 19.36 -6.89 -23.76
CA ASP A 450 19.15 -7.74 -22.59
C ASP A 450 20.24 -7.53 -21.52
N GLU A 451 21.28 -6.73 -21.80
CA GLU A 451 22.46 -6.57 -20.93
C GLU A 451 22.78 -5.10 -20.65
N GLY A 452 23.12 -4.79 -19.39
CA GLY A 452 23.62 -3.49 -18.94
C GLY A 452 22.58 -2.55 -18.35
N ASP A 453 23.03 -1.35 -17.93
CA ASP A 453 22.22 -0.35 -17.21
C ASP A 453 21.04 0.22 -18.03
N ASN A 454 21.06 0.06 -19.36
CA ASN A 454 20.01 0.51 -20.29
C ASN A 454 19.06 -0.62 -20.73
N ALA A 455 19.05 -1.75 -20.06
CA ALA A 455 18.25 -2.94 -20.43
C ALA A 455 16.74 -2.66 -20.58
N ASN A 456 16.24 -1.53 -20.06
CA ASN A 456 14.82 -1.16 -20.09
C ASN A 456 14.46 -0.11 -21.16
N ASN A 457 15.40 0.52 -21.83
CA ASN A 457 15.14 1.55 -22.84
C ASN A 457 15.47 1.06 -24.26
N ALA A 458 14.56 0.31 -24.84
CA ALA A 458 14.72 -0.22 -26.20
C ALA A 458 14.77 0.88 -27.29
N LYS A 459 14.21 2.07 -27.01
CA LYS A 459 14.21 3.21 -27.96
C LYS A 459 15.64 3.71 -28.28
N ASP A 460 16.58 3.52 -27.36
CA ASP A 460 17.98 3.93 -27.53
C ASP A 460 18.86 2.86 -28.20
N CYS A 461 18.26 1.71 -28.56
CA CYS A 461 18.99 0.63 -29.19
C CYS A 461 19.28 0.91 -30.66
N THR A 462 20.44 0.42 -31.13
CA THR A 462 20.85 0.52 -32.54
C THR A 462 20.01 -0.36 -33.45
N GLU A 463 20.00 -0.03 -34.75
CA GLU A 463 19.32 -0.86 -35.76
C GLU A 463 19.86 -2.31 -35.77
N GLU A 464 21.14 -2.52 -35.52
CA GLU A 464 21.75 -3.86 -35.44
C GLU A 464 21.17 -4.67 -34.26
N GLN A 465 20.99 -4.04 -33.08
CA GLN A 465 20.37 -4.67 -31.92
C GLN A 465 18.90 -5.04 -32.21
N TRP A 466 18.15 -4.13 -32.83
CA TRP A 466 16.79 -4.40 -33.26
C TRP A 466 16.70 -5.55 -34.28
N ASN A 467 17.60 -5.60 -35.25
CA ASN A 467 17.65 -6.68 -36.25
C ASN A 467 17.99 -8.03 -35.57
N THR A 468 18.92 -8.03 -34.62
CA THR A 468 19.27 -9.23 -33.85
C THR A 468 18.08 -9.75 -33.04
N ALA A 469 17.33 -8.86 -32.38
CA ALA A 469 16.11 -9.21 -31.64
C ALA A 469 15.02 -9.76 -32.57
N TYR A 470 14.85 -9.16 -33.75
CA TYR A 470 13.91 -9.65 -34.76
C TYR A 470 14.27 -11.06 -35.26
N ASP A 471 15.54 -11.30 -35.59
CA ASP A 471 15.99 -12.62 -36.03
C ASP A 471 15.79 -13.69 -34.98
N LYS A 472 16.04 -13.35 -33.69
CA LYS A 472 15.73 -14.23 -32.55
C LYS A 472 14.23 -14.50 -32.42
N ALA A 473 13.39 -13.45 -32.47
CA ALA A 473 11.94 -13.60 -32.42
C ALA A 473 11.41 -14.45 -33.58
N LYS A 474 11.94 -14.21 -34.78
CA LYS A 474 11.60 -14.99 -35.97
C LYS A 474 12.01 -16.47 -35.82
N SER A 475 13.21 -16.73 -35.31
CA SER A 475 13.68 -18.11 -35.09
C SER A 475 12.78 -18.88 -34.11
N ILE A 476 12.33 -18.23 -33.04
CA ILE A 476 11.41 -18.84 -32.06
C ILE A 476 10.04 -19.10 -32.67
N LEU A 477 9.51 -18.15 -33.47
CA LEU A 477 8.26 -18.35 -34.19
C LEU A 477 8.36 -19.47 -35.23
N ASP A 478 9.49 -19.57 -35.95
CA ASP A 478 9.75 -20.64 -36.92
C ASP A 478 9.84 -22.01 -36.18
N GLU A 479 10.46 -22.07 -34.99
CA GLU A 479 10.48 -23.27 -34.15
C GLU A 479 9.06 -23.68 -33.72
N TYR A 480 8.25 -22.75 -33.25
CA TYR A 480 6.84 -23.00 -32.93
C TYR A 480 6.08 -23.53 -34.15
N ASN A 481 6.26 -22.89 -35.30
CA ASN A 481 5.58 -23.27 -36.53
C ASN A 481 6.01 -24.64 -37.10
N ALA A 482 7.21 -25.10 -36.75
CA ALA A 482 7.69 -26.43 -37.11
C ALA A 482 7.24 -27.51 -36.10
N GLY A 483 6.77 -27.11 -34.92
CA GLY A 483 6.33 -28.00 -33.82
C GLY A 483 4.83 -28.33 -33.86
N GLU A 484 4.29 -28.63 -32.66
CA GLU A 484 2.88 -29.06 -32.48
C GLU A 484 1.85 -27.94 -32.64
N LYS A 485 2.24 -26.69 -32.64
CA LYS A 485 1.39 -25.49 -32.75
C LYS A 485 0.24 -25.43 -31.74
N THR A 486 0.51 -25.91 -30.52
CA THR A 486 -0.44 -25.86 -29.41
C THR A 486 -0.14 -24.69 -28.47
N SER A 487 -1.12 -24.29 -27.66
CA SER A 487 -0.92 -23.32 -26.58
C SER A 487 0.18 -23.76 -25.61
N ASP A 488 0.23 -25.05 -25.23
CA ASP A 488 1.25 -25.60 -24.34
C ASP A 488 2.66 -25.52 -24.94
N ALA A 489 2.80 -25.79 -26.26
CA ALA A 489 4.08 -25.64 -26.94
C ALA A 489 4.54 -24.18 -26.96
N PHE A 490 3.61 -23.24 -27.18
CA PHE A 490 3.91 -21.82 -27.10
C PHE A 490 4.31 -21.38 -25.67
N ALA A 491 3.56 -21.87 -24.67
CA ALA A 491 3.86 -21.62 -23.27
C ALA A 491 5.26 -22.11 -22.85
N ALA A 492 5.69 -23.27 -23.35
CA ALA A 492 7.03 -23.79 -23.09
C ALA A 492 8.12 -22.89 -23.70
N LEU A 493 7.91 -22.38 -24.91
CA LEU A 493 8.82 -21.42 -25.53
C LEU A 493 8.85 -20.09 -24.78
N ALA A 494 7.69 -19.62 -24.28
CA ALA A 494 7.62 -18.40 -23.47
C ALA A 494 8.45 -18.53 -22.19
N LYS A 495 8.31 -19.66 -21.45
CA LYS A 495 9.09 -19.94 -20.24
C LYS A 495 10.60 -19.93 -20.48
N SER A 496 11.03 -20.34 -21.66
CA SER A 496 12.47 -20.49 -21.96
C SER A 496 13.10 -19.26 -22.59
N ASN A 497 12.32 -18.39 -23.23
CA ASN A 497 12.83 -17.34 -24.12
C ASN A 497 12.33 -15.92 -23.79
N SER A 498 11.22 -15.78 -23.07
CA SER A 498 10.62 -14.48 -22.86
C SER A 498 11.37 -13.66 -21.79
N ALA A 499 11.58 -12.38 -22.08
CA ALA A 499 12.06 -11.37 -21.15
C ALA A 499 10.91 -10.67 -20.41
N ASP A 500 9.68 -11.10 -20.61
CA ASP A 500 8.51 -10.58 -19.90
C ASP A 500 8.42 -11.16 -18.47
N SER A 501 7.88 -10.38 -17.53
CA SER A 501 7.70 -10.80 -16.14
C SER A 501 6.80 -12.03 -16.00
N ASN A 502 5.88 -12.24 -16.96
CA ASN A 502 4.97 -13.39 -16.98
C ASN A 502 5.51 -14.61 -17.74
N ALA A 503 6.82 -14.64 -18.02
CA ALA A 503 7.47 -15.77 -18.70
C ALA A 503 7.23 -17.11 -17.96
N SER A 504 7.32 -17.12 -16.62
CA SER A 504 7.09 -18.30 -15.77
C SER A 504 5.66 -18.85 -15.89
N GLY A 505 4.67 -17.98 -16.12
CA GLY A 505 3.28 -18.33 -16.43
C GLY A 505 3.05 -18.79 -17.89
N GLY A 506 4.12 -18.94 -18.68
CA GLY A 506 4.01 -19.27 -20.11
C GLY A 506 3.49 -18.10 -20.96
N GLY A 507 3.70 -16.89 -20.52
CA GLY A 507 3.34 -15.65 -21.22
C GLY A 507 1.84 -15.39 -21.35
N LEU A 508 0.98 -16.05 -20.55
CA LEU A 508 -0.48 -15.92 -20.63
C LEU A 508 -0.97 -14.62 -19.96
N TYR A 509 -1.81 -13.89 -20.67
CA TYR A 509 -2.63 -12.79 -20.19
C TYR A 509 -4.10 -13.10 -20.47
N GLU A 510 -4.90 -13.19 -19.43
CA GLU A 510 -6.33 -13.48 -19.51
C GLU A 510 -7.15 -12.21 -19.35
N ASN A 511 -8.32 -12.20 -19.98
CA ASN A 511 -9.28 -11.10 -19.90
C ASN A 511 -8.68 -9.72 -20.20
N VAL A 512 -7.77 -9.66 -21.18
CA VAL A 512 -7.18 -8.39 -21.63
C VAL A 512 -8.30 -7.50 -22.16
N VAL A 513 -8.34 -6.27 -21.68
CA VAL A 513 -9.26 -5.23 -22.19
C VAL A 513 -8.56 -4.29 -23.16
N PRO A 514 -9.29 -3.61 -24.06
CA PRO A 514 -8.71 -2.64 -24.98
C PRO A 514 -7.87 -1.59 -24.25
N ASN A 515 -6.71 -1.29 -24.83
CA ASN A 515 -5.73 -0.29 -24.35
C ASN A 515 -5.06 -0.61 -23.00
N GLN A 516 -5.21 -1.82 -22.48
CA GLN A 516 -4.43 -2.32 -21.35
C GLN A 516 -2.96 -2.53 -21.75
N MET A 517 -2.71 -2.88 -23.00
CA MET A 517 -1.38 -3.09 -23.58
C MET A 517 -1.00 -1.91 -24.47
N VAL A 518 0.29 -1.78 -24.78
CA VAL A 518 0.78 -0.75 -25.68
C VAL A 518 0.12 -0.82 -27.07
N PRO A 519 0.01 0.31 -27.80
CA PRO A 519 -0.88 0.43 -28.93
C PRO A 519 -0.76 -0.65 -30.01
N SER A 520 0.44 -0.94 -30.53
CA SER A 520 0.62 -1.97 -31.57
C SER A 520 0.27 -3.38 -31.08
N PHE A 521 0.59 -3.71 -29.81
CA PHE A 521 0.20 -4.97 -29.19
C PHE A 521 -1.34 -5.05 -29.07
N ASN A 522 -1.95 -3.97 -28.56
CA ASN A 522 -3.39 -3.84 -28.43
C ASN A 522 -4.11 -3.98 -29.78
N ALA A 523 -3.63 -3.29 -30.82
CA ALA A 523 -4.22 -3.35 -32.15
C ALA A 523 -4.21 -4.78 -32.73
N TRP A 524 -3.14 -5.54 -32.44
CA TRP A 524 -3.09 -6.94 -32.87
C TRP A 524 -4.10 -7.81 -32.09
N CYS A 525 -4.22 -7.61 -30.78
CA CYS A 525 -5.14 -8.38 -29.95
C CYS A 525 -6.62 -8.19 -30.34
N PHE A 526 -7.01 -6.95 -30.65
CA PHE A 526 -8.39 -6.57 -30.89
C PHE A 526 -8.75 -6.43 -32.40
N ASP A 527 -7.90 -6.98 -33.29
CA ASP A 527 -8.28 -7.13 -34.71
C ASP A 527 -9.42 -8.16 -34.80
N SER A 528 -10.56 -7.74 -35.31
CA SER A 528 -11.78 -8.56 -35.42
C SER A 528 -11.61 -9.84 -36.25
N ALA A 529 -10.52 -9.96 -37.03
CA ALA A 529 -10.20 -11.14 -37.82
C ALA A 529 -9.45 -12.22 -37.00
N ARG A 530 -9.01 -11.94 -35.76
CA ARG A 530 -8.24 -12.88 -34.92
C ARG A 530 -9.01 -14.15 -34.63
N LYS A 531 -8.27 -15.27 -34.64
CA LYS A 531 -8.76 -16.60 -34.30
C LYS A 531 -7.78 -17.30 -33.39
N ALA A 532 -8.30 -18.21 -32.56
CA ALA A 532 -7.46 -19.05 -31.72
C ALA A 532 -6.36 -19.75 -32.55
N GLY A 533 -5.13 -19.66 -32.06
CA GLY A 533 -3.95 -20.17 -32.73
C GLY A 533 -3.26 -19.19 -33.69
N ASP A 534 -3.82 -18.00 -33.94
CA ASP A 534 -3.14 -16.98 -34.75
C ASP A 534 -1.86 -16.50 -34.03
N THR A 535 -0.80 -16.33 -34.82
CA THR A 535 0.50 -15.86 -34.36
C THR A 535 1.03 -14.72 -35.21
N ALA A 536 1.82 -13.84 -34.62
CA ALA A 536 2.54 -12.78 -35.34
C ALA A 536 3.78 -12.34 -34.55
N ILE A 537 4.64 -11.56 -35.17
CA ILE A 537 5.66 -10.77 -34.50
C ILE A 537 5.21 -9.30 -34.54
N VAL A 538 5.05 -8.70 -33.36
CA VAL A 538 4.65 -7.30 -33.20
C VAL A 538 5.82 -6.53 -32.59
N LYS A 539 6.19 -5.40 -33.18
CA LYS A 539 7.21 -4.50 -32.67
C LYS A 539 6.56 -3.47 -31.74
N THR A 540 7.15 -3.25 -30.59
CA THR A 540 6.75 -2.19 -29.65
C THR A 540 7.99 -1.48 -29.10
N GLN A 541 7.78 -0.43 -28.32
CA GLN A 541 8.87 0.27 -27.63
C GLN A 541 9.68 -0.62 -26.65
N TYR A 542 9.21 -1.82 -26.31
CA TYR A 542 9.88 -2.76 -25.40
C TYR A 542 10.70 -3.84 -26.13
N GLY A 543 10.44 -4.04 -27.42
CA GLY A 543 11.06 -5.08 -28.20
C GLY A 543 10.10 -5.72 -29.21
N TYR A 544 10.43 -6.94 -29.64
CA TYR A 544 9.55 -7.76 -30.45
C TYR A 544 8.75 -8.72 -29.59
N HIS A 545 7.44 -8.70 -29.74
CA HIS A 545 6.52 -9.64 -29.12
C HIS A 545 6.12 -10.70 -30.14
N ILE A 546 6.43 -11.95 -29.87
CA ILE A 546 5.84 -13.08 -30.57
C ILE A 546 4.48 -13.29 -29.93
N MET A 547 3.42 -13.13 -30.68
CA MET A 547 2.04 -13.16 -30.21
C MET A 547 1.40 -14.51 -30.50
N TYR A 548 0.52 -14.95 -29.61
CA TYR A 548 -0.37 -16.10 -29.81
C TYR A 548 -1.76 -15.77 -29.25
N PHE A 549 -2.78 -15.88 -30.08
CA PHE A 549 -4.16 -15.63 -29.69
C PHE A 549 -4.78 -16.90 -29.12
N GLU A 550 -5.08 -16.90 -27.81
CA GLU A 550 -5.70 -18.07 -27.14
C GLU A 550 -7.18 -18.17 -27.46
N SER A 551 -7.93 -17.12 -27.13
CA SER A 551 -9.38 -17.09 -27.29
C SER A 551 -9.93 -15.68 -27.11
N THR A 552 -11.16 -15.50 -27.57
CA THR A 552 -12.01 -14.40 -27.11
C THR A 552 -12.58 -14.77 -25.73
N GLY A 553 -12.63 -13.83 -24.83
CA GLY A 553 -13.24 -14.02 -23.50
C GLY A 553 -14.77 -14.10 -23.56
N ASP A 554 -15.38 -14.40 -22.43
CA ASP A 554 -16.84 -14.57 -22.34
C ASP A 554 -17.56 -13.23 -22.15
N GLN A 555 -16.94 -12.29 -21.44
CA GLN A 555 -17.52 -10.99 -21.08
C GLN A 555 -17.16 -9.89 -22.06
N THR A 556 -18.09 -8.97 -22.28
CA THR A 556 -17.77 -7.68 -22.91
C THR A 556 -16.92 -6.82 -21.99
N VAL A 557 -16.26 -5.80 -22.52
CA VAL A 557 -15.42 -4.85 -21.75
C VAL A 557 -16.20 -4.23 -20.60
N TRP A 558 -17.45 -3.78 -20.84
CA TRP A 558 -18.24 -3.17 -19.77
C TRP A 558 -18.64 -4.18 -18.68
N GLN A 559 -18.96 -5.44 -19.05
CA GLN A 559 -19.29 -6.49 -18.09
C GLN A 559 -18.08 -6.82 -17.22
N TYR A 560 -16.91 -7.00 -17.86
CA TYR A 560 -15.67 -7.25 -17.14
C TYR A 560 -15.30 -6.08 -16.22
N THR A 561 -15.45 -4.83 -16.68
CA THR A 561 -15.21 -3.63 -15.88
C THR A 561 -16.15 -3.58 -14.69
N ALA A 562 -17.44 -3.81 -14.89
CA ALA A 562 -18.43 -3.87 -13.80
C ALA A 562 -18.08 -4.96 -12.77
N GLN A 563 -17.70 -6.15 -13.25
CA GLN A 563 -17.27 -7.25 -12.38
C GLN A 563 -16.04 -6.86 -11.54
N GLN A 564 -15.03 -6.24 -12.14
CA GLN A 564 -13.84 -5.80 -11.42
C GLN A 564 -14.16 -4.74 -10.35
N ILE A 565 -15.04 -3.79 -10.66
CA ILE A 565 -15.46 -2.76 -9.71
C ILE A 565 -16.26 -3.38 -8.56
N LEU A 566 -17.22 -4.26 -8.84
CA LEU A 566 -18.03 -4.94 -7.83
C LEU A 566 -17.14 -5.83 -6.94
N SER A 567 -16.26 -6.62 -7.55
CA SER A 567 -15.31 -7.46 -6.83
C SER A 567 -14.37 -6.63 -5.94
N GLY A 568 -13.86 -5.49 -6.45
CA GLY A 568 -13.04 -4.57 -5.67
C GLY A 568 -13.80 -3.92 -4.50
N LYS A 569 -15.06 -3.54 -4.70
CA LYS A 569 -15.94 -3.01 -3.63
C LYS A 569 -16.22 -4.08 -2.56
N ASP A 570 -16.55 -5.29 -2.97
CA ASP A 570 -16.81 -6.40 -2.05
C ASP A 570 -15.53 -6.79 -1.28
N SER A 571 -14.39 -6.84 -1.96
CA SER A 571 -13.10 -7.12 -1.33
C SER A 571 -12.74 -6.08 -0.27
N LYS A 572 -12.86 -4.78 -0.61
CA LYS A 572 -12.60 -3.69 0.33
C LYS A 572 -13.58 -3.70 1.50
N GLY A 573 -14.86 -3.85 1.24
CA GLY A 573 -15.89 -3.91 2.28
C GLY A 573 -15.70 -5.11 3.20
N THR A 574 -15.26 -6.25 2.66
CA THR A 574 -14.95 -7.44 3.45
C THR A 574 -13.71 -7.22 4.34
N GLU A 575 -12.63 -6.63 3.81
CA GLU A 575 -11.44 -6.31 4.60
C GLU A 575 -11.75 -5.31 5.73
N GLU A 576 -12.52 -4.26 5.44
CA GLU A 576 -12.98 -3.30 6.46
C GLU A 576 -13.81 -4.00 7.54
N ALA A 577 -14.75 -4.87 7.16
CA ALA A 577 -15.58 -5.63 8.09
C ALA A 577 -14.76 -6.62 8.94
N LEU A 578 -13.71 -7.23 8.37
CA LEU A 578 -12.78 -8.08 9.13
C LEU A 578 -11.96 -7.26 10.12
N LEU A 579 -11.47 -6.09 9.70
CA LEU A 579 -10.73 -5.19 10.58
C LEU A 579 -11.60 -4.66 11.73
N GLU A 580 -12.90 -4.47 11.52
CA GLU A 580 -13.84 -4.08 12.60
C GLU A 580 -14.05 -5.18 13.64
N LYS A 581 -13.95 -6.45 13.28
CA LYS A 581 -14.10 -7.58 14.22
C LYS A 581 -12.92 -7.75 15.16
N VAL A 582 -11.72 -7.32 14.77
CA VAL A 582 -10.51 -7.43 15.58
C VAL A 582 -10.19 -6.12 16.29
N GLU A 583 -9.64 -6.20 17.49
CA GLU A 583 -9.30 -5.03 18.31
C GLU A 583 -7.78 -4.98 18.55
N LEU A 584 -7.18 -3.83 18.32
CA LEU A 584 -5.80 -3.53 18.74
C LEU A 584 -5.84 -2.44 19.81
N LYS A 585 -5.65 -2.84 21.05
CA LYS A 585 -5.70 -1.93 22.20
C LYS A 585 -4.31 -1.58 22.67
N LYS A 586 -3.99 -0.29 22.66
CA LYS A 586 -2.72 0.25 23.16
C LYS A 586 -2.59 0.07 24.67
N ASN A 587 -1.48 -0.48 25.12
CA ASN A 587 -1.18 -0.60 26.54
C ASN A 587 -0.49 0.67 27.01
N TRP A 588 -1.16 1.41 27.89
CA TRP A 588 -0.66 2.68 28.42
C TRP A 588 0.71 2.56 29.10
N PHE A 589 0.96 1.49 29.86
CA PHE A 589 2.23 1.31 30.56
C PHE A 589 3.35 0.99 29.56
N GLY A 590 3.11 0.07 28.65
CA GLY A 590 4.09 -0.33 27.62
C GLY A 590 4.44 0.81 26.68
N SER A 591 3.45 1.63 26.27
CA SER A 591 3.68 2.73 25.32
C SER A 591 4.64 3.82 25.83
N ARG A 592 4.89 3.89 27.14
CA ARG A 592 5.90 4.79 27.72
C ARG A 592 7.34 4.38 27.40
N TYR A 593 7.55 3.16 26.95
CA TYR A 593 8.87 2.63 26.60
C TYR A 593 9.09 2.54 25.09
N PHE A 594 8.21 3.15 24.29
CA PHE A 594 8.45 3.33 22.87
C PHE A 594 9.64 4.27 22.69
N GLU A 595 10.68 3.78 22.04
CA GLU A 595 11.82 4.61 21.63
C GLU A 595 11.54 5.13 20.23
N ILE A 596 10.79 6.22 20.14
CA ILE A 596 10.18 6.66 18.89
C ILE A 596 10.72 8.02 18.45
N ASP A 597 11.51 8.68 19.26
CA ASP A 597 12.19 9.89 18.82
C ASP A 597 13.60 9.46 18.37
N THR A 598 13.75 9.31 17.06
CA THR A 598 15.03 8.99 16.45
C THR A 598 16.03 10.13 16.71
N ASP A 599 16.62 10.16 17.90
CA ASP A 599 17.98 10.63 18.06
C ASP A 599 18.87 9.57 17.39
N ILE A 600 18.80 9.51 16.05
CA ILE A 600 19.86 8.91 15.26
C ILE A 600 20.96 9.96 15.29
N ASP A 601 21.63 10.05 16.43
CA ASP A 601 22.96 10.62 16.46
C ASP A 601 23.84 9.71 15.59
N SER A 602 24.22 10.25 14.46
CA SER A 602 25.16 9.83 13.44
C SER A 602 26.39 9.05 13.95
#